data_7eee99dc5cd6eba3e9d324398d303b8b
#
_entry.id   7eee99dc5cd6eba3e9d324398d303b8b
#
_cell.length_a   1.000
_cell.length_b   1.000
_cell.length_c   1.000
_cell.angle_alpha   90.00
_cell.angle_beta   90.00
_cell.angle_gamma   90.00
#
_symmetry.space_group_name_H-M   'P 1'
#
loop_
_entity.id
_entity.type
_entity.pdbx_description
1 polymer ?
#
loop_
_entity_poly.entity_id
_entity_poly.type
_entity_poly.pdbx_seq_one_letter_code
_entity_poly.pdbx_strand_id
1 'polypeptide(L)'
;MDYKRPENIQDLRTFLGILNFYRRYLKDEEKNQALLHEYLKDCKKKDKRKIQWIDEAEKQFEKCENDLANATLLSFPNSELPLSLFTDSSDTAIGAVLQQYENSNWQAIAFYSKKLSDTQQNYSTYDRELLGIYLSVTHFTHYLEGRTFTIYTDHKPLIFAFHQKLDKGAPRQARQLNYISQFSADIKYIKGENNIVADTLSRVTEVSSIDYDQIADAQTQDEELKSFQTITSLNLKEYPLPSGKYLWCDTSTSKIRSYIAQVFRK
;
A
#
# COMPACT_ATOMS: atom_id res chain seq x y z
N MET A 1 -3.32 4.86 11.92
CA MET A 1 -3.75 3.69 11.11
C MET A 1 -4.16 2.64 12.10
N ASP A 2 -5.41 2.27 12.16
CA ASP A 2 -5.83 1.16 13.02
C ASP A 2 -5.70 -0.12 12.18
N TYR A 3 -4.56 -0.76 12.27
CA TYR A 3 -4.36 -2.04 11.62
C TYR A 3 -5.14 -3.10 12.41
N LYS A 4 -6.11 -3.75 11.77
CA LYS A 4 -6.89 -4.79 12.45
C LYS A 4 -5.95 -5.88 12.97
N ARG A 5 -6.07 -6.23 14.26
CA ARG A 5 -5.27 -7.29 14.86
C ARG A 5 -5.38 -8.59 14.04
N PRO A 6 -4.26 -9.21 13.64
CA PRO A 6 -4.25 -10.44 12.87
C PRO A 6 -5.02 -11.57 13.57
N GLU A 7 -5.93 -12.20 12.86
CA GLU A 7 -6.71 -13.31 13.40
C GLU A 7 -6.04 -14.67 13.18
N ASN A 8 -5.19 -14.77 12.16
CA ASN A 8 -4.52 -16.00 11.77
C ASN A 8 -3.04 -15.77 11.42
N ILE A 9 -2.29 -16.87 11.28
CA ILE A 9 -0.85 -16.86 10.98
C ILE A 9 -0.54 -16.13 9.67
N GLN A 10 -1.39 -16.24 8.66
CA GLN A 10 -1.19 -15.57 7.37
C GLN A 10 -1.28 -14.05 7.52
N ASP A 11 -2.27 -13.55 8.28
CA ASP A 11 -2.44 -12.12 8.52
C ASP A 11 -1.27 -11.56 9.33
N LEU A 12 -0.81 -12.29 10.36
CA LEU A 12 0.35 -11.92 11.14
C LEU A 12 1.61 -11.85 10.28
N ARG A 13 1.79 -12.79 9.37
CA ARG A 13 2.93 -12.80 8.43
C ARG A 13 2.89 -11.59 7.52
N THR A 14 1.70 -11.18 7.07
CA THR A 14 1.50 -9.97 6.27
C THR A 14 1.86 -8.72 7.07
N PHE A 15 1.40 -8.61 8.32
CA PHE A 15 1.73 -7.51 9.21
C PHE A 15 3.24 -7.39 9.47
N LEU A 16 3.90 -8.50 9.79
CA LEU A 16 5.35 -8.52 10.00
C LEU A 16 6.14 -8.20 8.71
N GLY A 17 5.58 -8.53 7.54
CA GLY A 17 6.14 -8.10 6.25
C GLY A 17 6.11 -6.58 6.09
N ILE A 18 5.00 -5.94 6.48
CA ILE A 18 4.88 -4.48 6.48
C ILE A 18 5.89 -3.85 7.46
N LEU A 19 5.97 -4.38 8.69
CA LEU A 19 6.95 -3.90 9.68
C LEU A 19 8.39 -4.01 9.19
N ASN A 20 8.74 -5.14 8.57
CA ASN A 20 10.09 -5.36 8.05
C ASN A 20 10.46 -4.35 6.95
N PHE A 21 9.48 -3.86 6.19
CA PHE A 21 9.69 -2.77 5.24
C PHE A 21 10.05 -1.46 5.93
N TYR A 22 9.29 -1.09 6.97
CA TYR A 22 9.54 0.12 7.73
C TYR A 22 10.68 -0.02 8.74
N ARG A 23 11.36 -1.17 8.80
CA ARG A 23 12.45 -1.53 9.71
C ARG A 23 13.50 -0.43 9.87
N ARG A 24 13.86 0.27 8.79
CA ARG A 24 14.84 1.36 8.82
C ARG A 24 14.37 2.59 9.62
N TYR A 25 13.07 2.70 9.83
CA TYR A 25 12.42 3.81 10.53
C TYR A 25 11.94 3.42 11.92
N LEU A 26 12.02 2.14 12.29
CA LEU A 26 11.57 1.61 13.56
C LEU A 26 12.77 1.43 14.50
N LYS A 27 12.70 1.99 15.71
CA LYS A 27 13.71 1.77 16.74
C LYS A 27 13.42 0.47 17.49
N ASP A 28 14.47 -0.29 17.83
CA ASP A 28 14.40 -1.52 18.64
C ASP A 28 13.46 -2.61 18.12
N GLU A 29 13.31 -2.69 16.81
CA GLU A 29 12.36 -3.55 16.11
C GLU A 29 12.52 -5.03 16.46
N GLU A 30 13.76 -5.55 16.53
CA GLU A 30 14.03 -6.97 16.81
C GLU A 30 13.45 -7.42 18.16
N LYS A 31 13.54 -6.57 19.20
CA LYS A 31 12.96 -6.84 20.52
C LYS A 31 11.43 -6.76 20.49
N ASN A 32 10.89 -5.79 19.77
CA ASN A 32 9.45 -5.53 19.71
C ASN A 32 8.69 -6.58 18.89
N GLN A 33 9.37 -7.34 18.02
CA GLN A 33 8.75 -8.36 17.16
C GLN A 33 9.06 -9.80 17.61
N ALA A 34 9.92 -10.01 18.60
CA ALA A 34 10.41 -11.32 18.96
C ALA A 34 9.28 -12.35 19.24
N LEU A 35 8.30 -12.00 20.06
CA LEU A 35 7.15 -12.89 20.36
C LEU A 35 6.22 -13.06 19.16
N LEU A 36 6.06 -12.03 18.32
CA LEU A 36 5.24 -12.13 17.10
C LEU A 36 5.86 -13.11 16.09
N HIS A 37 7.20 -13.13 15.99
CA HIS A 37 7.91 -14.10 15.17
C HIS A 37 7.82 -15.53 15.73
N GLU A 38 7.67 -15.71 17.04
CA GLU A 38 7.49 -17.04 17.61
C GLU A 38 6.22 -17.74 17.12
N TYR A 39 5.14 -17.01 16.91
CA TYR A 39 3.91 -17.56 16.29
C TYR A 39 4.13 -18.09 14.87
N LEU A 40 5.20 -17.66 14.18
CA LEU A 40 5.51 -18.09 12.81
C LEU A 40 6.41 -19.32 12.76
N LYS A 41 6.99 -19.76 13.90
CA LYS A 41 7.83 -20.95 13.93
C LYS A 41 7.03 -22.17 13.50
N ASP A 42 7.62 -22.99 12.65
CA ASP A 42 7.02 -24.23 12.11
C ASP A 42 5.71 -24.05 11.35
N CYS A 43 5.39 -22.82 10.91
CA CYS A 43 4.20 -22.53 10.15
C CYS A 43 4.45 -22.47 8.65
N LYS A 44 3.57 -23.12 7.87
CA LYS A 44 3.61 -23.09 6.39
C LYS A 44 3.25 -21.70 5.87
N LYS A 45 3.70 -21.37 4.63
CA LYS A 45 3.52 -20.05 4.01
C LYS A 45 2.06 -19.57 3.87
N LYS A 46 1.08 -20.52 3.82
CA LYS A 46 -0.37 -20.25 3.72
C LYS A 46 -1.14 -20.82 4.91
N ASP A 47 -0.58 -20.74 6.10
CA ASP A 47 -1.18 -21.25 7.31
C ASP A 47 -2.29 -20.31 7.80
N LYS A 48 -3.53 -20.81 7.90
CA LYS A 48 -4.71 -20.08 8.34
C LYS A 48 -5.13 -20.43 9.78
N ARG A 49 -4.28 -21.11 10.55
CA ARG A 49 -4.58 -21.36 11.97
C ARG A 49 -4.78 -20.06 12.71
N LYS A 50 -5.82 -20.02 13.55
CA LYS A 50 -6.09 -18.85 14.41
C LYS A 50 -4.97 -18.67 15.42
N ILE A 51 -4.63 -17.43 15.68
CA ILE A 51 -3.65 -17.06 16.70
C ILE A 51 -4.34 -17.04 18.07
N GLN A 52 -3.74 -17.71 19.02
CA GLN A 52 -4.09 -17.54 20.43
C GLN A 52 -3.16 -16.48 21.01
N TRP A 53 -3.68 -15.25 21.11
CA TRP A 53 -2.93 -14.13 21.62
C TRP A 53 -2.70 -14.28 23.11
N ILE A 54 -1.46 -14.01 23.56
CA ILE A 54 -1.09 -13.81 24.95
C ILE A 54 -0.88 -12.30 25.19
N ASP A 55 -1.11 -11.85 26.43
CA ASP A 55 -1.09 -10.42 26.79
C ASP A 55 0.23 -9.72 26.39
N GLU A 56 1.37 -10.40 26.51
CA GLU A 56 2.67 -9.86 26.13
C GLU A 56 2.81 -9.67 24.62
N ALA A 57 2.30 -10.61 23.83
CA ALA A 57 2.33 -10.52 22.37
C ALA A 57 1.35 -9.45 21.86
N GLU A 58 0.22 -9.28 22.54
CA GLU A 58 -0.75 -8.22 22.25
C GLU A 58 -0.13 -6.83 22.45
N LYS A 59 0.55 -6.62 23.58
CA LYS A 59 1.31 -5.38 23.84
C LYS A 59 2.42 -5.12 22.82
N GLN A 60 3.12 -6.17 22.38
CA GLN A 60 4.12 -6.04 21.32
C GLN A 60 3.48 -5.66 19.98
N PHE A 61 2.34 -6.25 19.65
CA PHE A 61 1.59 -5.90 18.45
C PHE A 61 1.16 -4.42 18.48
N GLU A 62 0.50 -3.97 19.56
CA GLU A 62 0.09 -2.57 19.73
C GLU A 62 1.26 -1.59 19.64
N LYS A 63 2.41 -1.95 20.23
CA LYS A 63 3.61 -1.14 20.12
C LYS A 63 4.11 -1.07 18.68
N CYS A 64 4.19 -2.20 17.98
CA CYS A 64 4.59 -2.25 16.58
C CYS A 64 3.62 -1.47 15.68
N GLU A 65 2.32 -1.51 15.96
CA GLU A 65 1.30 -0.75 15.25
C GLU A 65 1.51 0.76 15.43
N ASN A 66 1.73 1.21 16.67
CA ASN A 66 2.00 2.61 16.97
C ASN A 66 3.32 3.09 16.33
N ASP A 67 4.37 2.29 16.39
CA ASP A 67 5.65 2.59 15.77
C ASP A 67 5.49 2.69 14.24
N LEU A 68 4.72 1.78 13.64
CA LEU A 68 4.38 1.81 12.21
C LEU A 68 3.56 3.06 11.85
N ALA A 69 2.54 3.41 12.64
CA ALA A 69 1.73 4.60 12.42
C ALA A 69 2.58 5.89 12.45
N ASN A 70 3.60 5.93 13.30
CA ASN A 70 4.54 7.05 13.37
C ASN A 70 5.56 7.03 12.22
N ALA A 71 5.97 5.85 11.75
CA ALA A 71 6.93 5.67 10.67
C ALA A 71 6.33 5.88 9.27
N THR A 72 5.02 5.70 9.10
CA THR A 72 4.30 5.85 7.82
C THR A 72 4.02 7.30 7.43
N LEU A 73 4.79 8.26 7.95
CA LEU A 73 4.74 9.63 7.41
C LEU A 73 5.26 9.58 5.97
N LEU A 74 4.35 9.62 5.02
CA LEU A 74 4.71 9.81 3.61
C LEU A 74 5.49 11.12 3.50
N SER A 75 6.60 11.09 2.77
CA SER A 75 7.36 12.30 2.49
C SER A 75 6.61 13.18 1.50
N PHE A 76 6.71 14.49 1.66
CA PHE A 76 6.20 15.42 0.66
C PHE A 76 7.00 15.26 -0.63
N PRO A 77 6.33 15.16 -1.80
CA PRO A 77 7.01 15.07 -3.07
C PRO A 77 7.89 16.30 -3.33
N ASN A 78 9.16 16.07 -3.65
CA ASN A 78 10.10 17.10 -4.08
C ASN A 78 10.52 16.86 -5.52
N SER A 79 10.28 17.83 -6.40
CA SER A 79 10.56 17.73 -7.84
C SER A 79 12.04 17.55 -8.19
N GLU A 80 12.93 18.03 -7.34
CA GLU A 80 14.38 18.02 -7.56
C GLU A 80 15.05 16.68 -7.18
N LEU A 81 14.36 15.83 -6.44
CA LEU A 81 14.93 14.58 -5.94
C LEU A 81 14.75 13.42 -6.94
N PRO A 82 15.72 12.48 -7.00
CA PRO A 82 15.58 11.26 -7.79
C PRO A 82 14.34 10.47 -7.39
N LEU A 83 13.57 10.02 -8.39
CA LEU A 83 12.30 9.33 -8.23
C LEU A 83 12.42 7.88 -8.69
N SER A 84 11.80 6.97 -7.99
CA SER A 84 11.76 5.56 -8.35
C SER A 84 10.41 4.93 -8.05
N LEU A 85 9.99 4.06 -8.95
CA LEU A 85 8.78 3.25 -8.88
C LEU A 85 9.16 1.78 -8.70
N PHE A 86 8.81 1.18 -7.57
CA PHE A 86 9.01 -0.23 -7.31
C PHE A 86 7.69 -0.96 -7.52
N THR A 87 7.71 -2.04 -8.28
CA THR A 87 6.49 -2.80 -8.63
C THR A 87 6.69 -4.29 -8.41
N ASP A 88 5.60 -4.96 -8.05
CA ASP A 88 5.51 -6.41 -7.95
C ASP A 88 4.09 -6.89 -8.27
N SER A 89 3.96 -8.13 -8.76
CA SER A 89 2.66 -8.71 -9.11
C SER A 89 2.55 -10.16 -8.64
N SER A 90 1.68 -10.40 -7.66
CA SER A 90 1.33 -11.75 -7.23
C SER A 90 0.31 -12.40 -8.16
N ASP A 91 -0.17 -13.60 -7.78
CA ASP A 91 -1.28 -14.26 -8.49
C ASP A 91 -2.62 -13.54 -8.30
N THR A 92 -2.74 -12.68 -7.29
CA THR A 92 -4.03 -12.09 -6.88
C THR A 92 -4.07 -10.58 -6.94
N ALA A 93 -2.93 -9.89 -6.81
CA ALA A 93 -2.89 -8.44 -6.74
C ALA A 93 -1.57 -7.87 -7.27
N ILE A 94 -1.59 -6.58 -7.57
CA ILE A 94 -0.43 -5.75 -7.92
C ILE A 94 -0.10 -4.89 -6.72
N GLY A 95 1.19 -4.72 -6.44
CA GLY A 95 1.72 -3.81 -5.45
C GLY A 95 2.73 -2.86 -6.07
N ALA A 96 2.68 -1.58 -5.68
CA ALA A 96 3.68 -0.61 -6.07
C ALA A 96 3.91 0.46 -5.02
N VAL A 97 5.13 1.00 -5.00
CA VAL A 97 5.48 2.16 -4.17
C VAL A 97 6.28 3.15 -4.98
N LEU A 98 5.86 4.41 -4.90
CA LEU A 98 6.61 5.54 -5.44
C LEU A 98 7.49 6.11 -4.32
N GLN A 99 8.80 6.24 -4.58
CA GLN A 99 9.78 6.70 -3.62
C GLN A 99 10.66 7.79 -4.21
N GLN A 100 11.11 8.71 -3.38
CA GLN A 100 12.17 9.68 -3.68
C GLN A 100 13.43 9.38 -2.86
N TYR A 101 14.58 9.74 -3.40
CA TYR A 101 15.86 9.53 -2.72
C TYR A 101 16.34 10.82 -2.06
N GLU A 102 16.35 10.83 -0.73
CA GLU A 102 16.77 11.98 0.07
C GLU A 102 17.59 11.52 1.28
N ASN A 103 18.64 12.29 1.61
CA ASN A 103 19.50 12.04 2.78
C ASN A 103 20.04 10.58 2.81
N SER A 104 20.47 10.07 1.65
CA SER A 104 20.99 8.70 1.49
C SER A 104 19.97 7.58 1.75
N ASN A 105 18.66 7.89 1.73
CA ASN A 105 17.60 6.94 1.95
C ASN A 105 16.47 7.11 0.94
N TRP A 106 15.79 5.99 0.61
CA TRP A 106 14.54 6.01 -0.11
C TRP A 106 13.38 6.35 0.84
N GLN A 107 12.60 7.34 0.48
CA GLN A 107 11.43 7.79 1.23
C GLN A 107 10.17 7.57 0.41
N ALA A 108 9.19 6.89 0.98
CA ALA A 108 7.93 6.62 0.30
C ALA A 108 7.11 7.93 0.15
N ILE A 109 6.63 8.17 -1.08
CA ILE A 109 5.71 9.26 -1.41
C ILE A 109 4.29 8.75 -1.46
N ALA A 110 4.07 7.60 -2.11
CA ALA A 110 2.75 7.03 -2.30
C ALA A 110 2.80 5.52 -2.52
N PHE A 111 1.72 4.85 -2.14
CA PHE A 111 1.53 3.42 -2.32
C PHE A 111 0.38 3.14 -3.28
N TYR A 112 0.48 2.03 -3.99
CA TYR A 112 -0.58 1.51 -4.83
C TYR A 112 -0.71 0.02 -4.66
N SER A 113 -1.93 -0.46 -4.48
CA SER A 113 -2.26 -1.87 -4.54
C SER A 113 -3.59 -2.05 -5.25
N LYS A 114 -3.69 -3.09 -6.08
CA LYS A 114 -4.91 -3.39 -6.82
C LYS A 114 -5.09 -4.90 -6.96
N LYS A 115 -6.26 -5.39 -6.56
CA LYS A 115 -6.66 -6.77 -6.80
C LYS A 115 -6.82 -7.03 -8.29
N LEU A 116 -6.29 -8.14 -8.77
CA LEU A 116 -6.45 -8.59 -10.15
C LEU A 116 -7.86 -9.16 -10.35
N SER A 117 -8.47 -8.89 -11.51
CA SER A 117 -9.67 -9.59 -11.92
C SER A 117 -9.38 -11.06 -12.22
N ASP A 118 -10.40 -11.92 -12.20
CA ASP A 118 -10.25 -13.35 -12.46
C ASP A 118 -9.54 -13.63 -13.81
N THR A 119 -9.82 -12.82 -14.82
CA THR A 119 -9.14 -12.90 -16.12
C THR A 119 -7.65 -12.53 -16.00
N GLN A 120 -7.31 -11.50 -15.20
CA GLN A 120 -5.93 -11.05 -15.02
C GLN A 120 -5.12 -12.02 -14.15
N GLN A 121 -5.74 -12.71 -13.22
CA GLN A 121 -5.10 -13.75 -12.41
C GLN A 121 -4.62 -14.92 -13.28
N ASN A 122 -5.31 -15.19 -14.39
CA ASN A 122 -4.95 -16.24 -15.36
C ASN A 122 -3.86 -15.80 -16.35
N TYR A 123 -3.35 -14.58 -16.26
CA TYR A 123 -2.24 -14.12 -17.09
C TYR A 123 -0.94 -14.83 -16.72
N SER A 124 -0.02 -14.95 -17.70
CA SER A 124 1.34 -15.39 -17.42
C SER A 124 2.01 -14.45 -16.42
N THR A 125 3.02 -14.93 -15.69
CA THR A 125 3.80 -14.08 -14.76
C THR A 125 4.34 -12.85 -15.47
N TYR A 126 4.88 -13.02 -16.69
CA TYR A 126 5.33 -11.89 -17.52
C TYR A 126 4.22 -10.86 -17.77
N ASP A 127 3.03 -11.31 -18.14
CA ASP A 127 1.90 -10.42 -18.43
C ASP A 127 1.38 -9.72 -17.17
N ARG A 128 1.39 -10.40 -16.02
CA ARG A 128 1.00 -9.78 -14.74
C ARG A 128 1.99 -8.71 -14.30
N GLU A 129 3.29 -9.00 -14.41
CA GLU A 129 4.33 -8.03 -14.07
C GLU A 129 4.30 -6.81 -14.99
N LEU A 130 4.14 -7.01 -16.31
CA LEU A 130 3.98 -5.91 -17.24
C LEU A 130 2.72 -5.08 -16.96
N LEU A 131 1.62 -5.75 -16.64
CA LEU A 131 0.37 -5.10 -16.21
C LEU A 131 0.57 -4.30 -14.92
N GLY A 132 1.36 -4.84 -13.97
CA GLY A 132 1.72 -4.16 -12.73
C GLY A 132 2.42 -2.85 -12.98
N ILE A 133 3.45 -2.84 -13.82
CA ILE A 133 4.16 -1.61 -14.22
C ILE A 133 3.19 -0.65 -14.90
N TYR A 134 2.42 -1.12 -15.89
CA TYR A 134 1.48 -0.28 -16.64
C TYR A 134 0.46 0.41 -15.74
N LEU A 135 -0.19 -0.34 -14.84
CA LEU A 135 -1.20 0.21 -13.95
C LEU A 135 -0.59 1.15 -12.90
N SER A 136 0.60 0.86 -12.42
CA SER A 136 1.32 1.71 -11.48
C SER A 136 1.73 3.04 -12.11
N VAL A 137 2.27 3.02 -13.33
CA VAL A 137 2.59 4.24 -14.09
C VAL A 137 1.31 5.05 -14.36
N THR A 138 0.22 4.38 -14.75
CA THR A 138 -1.07 5.04 -14.96
C THR A 138 -1.58 5.69 -13.67
N HIS A 139 -1.49 4.99 -12.54
CA HIS A 139 -1.94 5.51 -11.24
C HIS A 139 -1.12 6.72 -10.78
N PHE A 140 0.19 6.67 -10.95
CA PHE A 140 1.10 7.73 -10.53
C PHE A 140 1.41 8.77 -11.62
N THR A 141 0.68 8.81 -12.73
CA THR A 141 0.93 9.71 -13.86
C THR A 141 1.21 11.14 -13.41
N HIS A 142 0.41 11.68 -12.51
CA HIS A 142 0.56 13.06 -12.00
C HIS A 142 1.83 13.33 -11.20
N TYR A 143 2.53 12.29 -10.71
CA TYR A 143 3.86 12.41 -10.11
C TYR A 143 4.99 12.18 -11.11
N LEU A 144 4.73 11.41 -12.17
CA LEU A 144 5.74 10.91 -13.10
C LEU A 144 5.87 11.77 -14.36
N GLU A 145 4.80 12.46 -14.75
CA GLU A 145 4.77 13.26 -15.97
C GLU A 145 5.80 14.40 -15.91
N GLY A 146 6.59 14.52 -16.97
CA GLY A 146 7.68 15.52 -17.07
C GLY A 146 8.90 15.23 -16.20
N ARG A 147 8.97 14.07 -15.52
CA ARG A 147 10.11 13.68 -14.68
C ARG A 147 10.82 12.44 -15.21
N THR A 148 12.12 12.38 -14.96
CA THR A 148 12.90 11.15 -15.14
C THR A 148 12.83 10.30 -13.89
N PHE A 149 12.56 8.99 -14.03
CA PHE A 149 12.49 8.07 -12.90
C PHE A 149 12.97 6.67 -13.29
N THR A 150 13.25 5.84 -12.30
CA THR A 150 13.63 4.44 -12.49
C THR A 150 12.51 3.52 -12.02
N ILE A 151 12.15 2.55 -12.86
CA ILE A 151 11.23 1.46 -12.49
C ILE A 151 12.07 0.27 -12.02
N TYR A 152 11.77 -0.26 -10.85
CA TYR A 152 12.38 -1.47 -10.31
C TYR A 152 11.37 -2.62 -10.32
N THR A 153 11.79 -3.77 -10.88
CA THR A 153 11.03 -5.02 -10.92
C THR A 153 11.96 -6.19 -10.65
N ASP A 154 11.46 -7.26 -10.05
CA ASP A 154 12.20 -8.51 -9.87
C ASP A 154 12.06 -9.47 -11.06
N HIS A 155 11.32 -9.07 -12.10
CA HIS A 155 11.09 -9.86 -13.31
C HIS A 155 12.09 -9.50 -14.44
N LYS A 156 13.24 -10.16 -14.45
CA LYS A 156 14.31 -9.93 -15.44
C LYS A 156 13.87 -9.87 -16.91
N PRO A 157 12.93 -10.71 -17.42
CA PRO A 157 12.51 -10.64 -18.80
C PRO A 157 11.95 -9.29 -19.24
N LEU A 158 11.34 -8.52 -18.33
CA LEU A 158 10.81 -7.20 -18.65
C LEU A 158 11.89 -6.20 -19.04
N ILE A 159 13.07 -6.26 -18.42
CA ILE A 159 14.19 -5.35 -18.76
C ILE A 159 14.55 -5.48 -20.23
N PHE A 160 14.58 -6.71 -20.74
CA PHE A 160 14.90 -6.96 -22.14
C PHE A 160 13.76 -6.51 -23.08
N ALA A 161 12.50 -6.64 -22.65
CA ALA A 161 11.35 -6.26 -23.46
C ALA A 161 11.33 -4.76 -23.79
N PHE A 162 11.77 -3.92 -22.87
CA PHE A 162 11.85 -2.47 -23.10
C PHE A 162 12.96 -2.04 -24.04
N HIS A 163 13.98 -2.89 -24.24
CA HIS A 163 15.09 -2.63 -25.15
C HIS A 163 14.90 -3.29 -26.53
N GLN A 164 13.86 -4.12 -26.69
CA GLN A 164 13.59 -4.79 -27.98
C GLN A 164 12.55 -4.04 -28.80
N LYS A 165 12.67 -4.16 -30.14
CA LYS A 165 11.62 -3.67 -31.05
C LYS A 165 10.29 -4.41 -30.79
N LEU A 166 9.22 -3.66 -30.62
CA LEU A 166 7.88 -4.10 -30.23
C LEU A 166 7.13 -5.01 -31.22
N ASP A 167 7.77 -5.38 -32.33
CA ASP A 167 7.11 -6.04 -33.48
C ASP A 167 6.66 -7.50 -33.24
N LYS A 168 7.03 -8.10 -32.11
CA LYS A 168 6.79 -9.55 -31.84
C LYS A 168 5.90 -9.85 -30.63
N GLY A 169 5.36 -8.85 -29.95
CA GLY A 169 4.52 -9.04 -28.76
C GLY A 169 3.05 -9.14 -29.08
N ALA A 170 2.26 -9.71 -28.14
CA ALA A 170 0.80 -9.64 -28.22
C ALA A 170 0.32 -8.17 -28.27
N PRO A 171 -0.77 -7.85 -28.99
CA PRO A 171 -1.25 -6.46 -29.12
C PRO A 171 -1.47 -5.74 -27.78
N ARG A 172 -1.83 -6.48 -26.72
CA ARG A 172 -1.97 -5.96 -25.38
C ARG A 172 -0.63 -5.53 -24.80
N GLN A 173 0.39 -6.38 -24.90
CA GLN A 173 1.74 -6.11 -24.41
C GLN A 173 2.33 -4.89 -25.14
N ALA A 174 2.17 -4.83 -26.45
CA ALA A 174 2.64 -3.71 -27.27
C ALA A 174 2.01 -2.38 -26.82
N ARG A 175 0.69 -2.36 -26.54
CA ARG A 175 0.00 -1.15 -26.04
C ARG A 175 0.51 -0.72 -24.66
N GLN A 176 0.73 -1.68 -23.72
CA GLN A 176 1.24 -1.38 -22.40
C GLN A 176 2.67 -0.84 -22.45
N LEU A 177 3.55 -1.50 -23.23
CA LEU A 177 4.93 -1.05 -23.43
C LEU A 177 4.98 0.33 -24.11
N ASN A 178 4.16 0.56 -25.14
CA ASN A 178 4.08 1.87 -25.80
C ASN A 178 3.62 2.97 -24.86
N TYR A 179 2.69 2.69 -23.96
CA TYR A 179 2.25 3.67 -22.96
C TYR A 179 3.38 4.00 -21.97
N ILE A 180 4.04 2.98 -21.43
CA ILE A 180 5.14 3.18 -20.48
C ILE A 180 6.31 3.92 -21.14
N SER A 181 6.61 3.66 -22.41
CA SER A 181 7.68 4.31 -23.18
C SER A 181 7.44 5.81 -23.44
N GLN A 182 6.25 6.33 -23.21
CA GLN A 182 5.98 7.77 -23.28
C GLN A 182 6.58 8.53 -22.10
N PHE A 183 6.92 7.83 -21.05
CA PHE A 183 7.55 8.42 -19.87
C PHE A 183 9.09 8.27 -19.95
N SER A 184 9.82 9.23 -19.40
CA SER A 184 11.28 9.17 -19.29
C SER A 184 11.71 8.20 -18.19
N ALA A 185 11.48 6.90 -18.44
CA ALA A 185 11.74 5.84 -17.48
C ALA A 185 12.92 4.96 -17.88
N ASP A 186 13.77 4.63 -16.92
CA ASP A 186 14.74 3.54 -16.99
C ASP A 186 14.20 2.33 -16.21
N ILE A 187 14.46 1.10 -16.66
CA ILE A 187 13.97 -0.11 -15.98
C ILE A 187 15.14 -0.94 -15.50
N LYS A 188 15.15 -1.25 -14.21
CA LYS A 188 16.21 -1.99 -13.54
C LYS A 188 15.69 -3.21 -12.80
N TYR A 189 16.52 -4.24 -12.82
CA TYR A 189 16.27 -5.42 -11.99
C TYR A 189 16.59 -5.13 -10.52
N ILE A 190 15.70 -5.57 -9.65
CA ILE A 190 15.94 -5.67 -8.22
C ILE A 190 15.69 -7.12 -7.78
N LYS A 191 16.47 -7.65 -6.85
CA LYS A 191 16.18 -8.97 -6.28
C LYS A 191 14.89 -8.90 -5.47
N GLY A 192 14.03 -9.93 -5.53
CA GLY A 192 12.77 -10.00 -4.80
C GLY A 192 12.93 -9.75 -3.29
N GLU A 193 14.02 -10.23 -2.68
CA GLU A 193 14.35 -9.95 -1.26
C GLU A 193 14.58 -8.47 -0.93
N ASN A 194 14.85 -7.63 -1.93
CA ASN A 194 15.02 -6.18 -1.80
C ASN A 194 13.79 -5.39 -2.29
N ASN A 195 12.82 -6.06 -2.93
CA ASN A 195 11.56 -5.48 -3.42
C ASN A 195 10.40 -5.64 -2.40
N ILE A 196 10.73 -5.61 -1.12
CA ILE A 196 9.86 -6.02 0.01
C ILE A 196 8.51 -5.31 0.01
N VAL A 197 8.47 -4.01 -0.30
CA VAL A 197 7.23 -3.22 -0.24
C VAL A 197 6.24 -3.62 -1.30
N ALA A 198 6.72 -3.61 -2.54
CA ALA A 198 5.87 -3.96 -3.67
C ALA A 198 5.39 -5.42 -3.53
N ASP A 199 6.26 -6.34 -3.11
CA ASP A 199 5.92 -7.74 -2.82
C ASP A 199 4.86 -7.84 -1.70
N THR A 200 5.02 -7.07 -0.61
CA THR A 200 4.02 -7.05 0.45
C THR A 200 2.67 -6.53 -0.06
N LEU A 201 2.66 -5.42 -0.78
CA LEU A 201 1.44 -4.81 -1.32
C LEU A 201 0.76 -5.68 -2.38
N SER A 202 1.50 -6.46 -3.16
CA SER A 202 0.96 -7.41 -4.12
C SER A 202 0.29 -8.62 -3.45
N ARG A 203 0.63 -8.90 -2.20
CA ARG A 203 0.09 -10.03 -1.41
C ARG A 203 -1.02 -9.64 -0.44
N VAL A 204 -1.24 -8.35 -0.23
CA VAL A 204 -2.38 -7.84 0.56
C VAL A 204 -3.66 -8.08 -0.24
N THR A 205 -4.49 -9.00 0.24
CA THR A 205 -5.72 -9.43 -0.45
C THR A 205 -6.80 -8.35 -0.46
N GLU A 206 -6.69 -7.35 0.39
CA GLU A 206 -7.53 -6.16 0.46
C GLU A 206 -6.76 -5.01 1.10
N VAL A 207 -6.22 -4.11 0.28
CA VAL A 207 -6.27 -2.70 0.65
C VAL A 207 -7.65 -2.26 0.17
N SER A 208 -8.63 -2.31 1.05
CA SER A 208 -9.88 -1.61 0.82
C SER A 208 -9.50 -0.15 0.62
N SER A 209 -9.60 0.35 -0.60
CA SER A 209 -9.66 1.78 -0.82
C SER A 209 -10.79 2.26 0.09
N ILE A 210 -10.47 3.15 1.03
CA ILE A 210 -11.49 3.76 1.89
C ILE A 210 -12.45 4.43 0.91
N ASP A 211 -13.64 3.86 0.75
CA ASP A 211 -14.69 4.45 -0.05
C ASP A 211 -15.31 5.57 0.77
N TYR A 212 -14.74 6.76 0.62
CA TYR A 212 -15.22 7.94 1.33
C TYR A 212 -16.68 8.28 0.99
N ASP A 213 -17.17 7.87 -0.18
CA ASP A 213 -18.56 8.07 -0.58
C ASP A 213 -19.50 7.17 0.21
N GLN A 214 -19.10 5.92 0.46
CA GLN A 214 -19.84 5.02 1.35
C GLN A 214 -19.81 5.50 2.79
N ILE A 215 -18.69 6.04 3.27
CA ILE A 215 -18.59 6.62 4.61
C ILE A 215 -19.51 7.85 4.71
N ALA A 216 -19.51 8.73 3.71
CA ALA A 216 -20.38 9.91 3.69
C ALA A 216 -21.87 9.50 3.72
N ASP A 217 -22.28 8.50 2.93
CA ASP A 217 -23.63 7.96 2.95
C ASP A 217 -24.02 7.40 4.31
N ALA A 218 -23.13 6.63 4.94
CA ALA A 218 -23.38 6.07 6.27
C ALA A 218 -23.44 7.17 7.35
N GLN A 219 -22.65 8.22 7.24
CA GLN A 219 -22.68 9.37 8.14
C GLN A 219 -24.03 10.11 8.12
N THR A 220 -24.72 10.15 6.99
CA THR A 220 -26.04 10.80 6.90
C THR A 220 -27.11 10.09 7.73
N GLN A 221 -26.95 8.79 7.96
CA GLN A 221 -27.87 7.93 8.71
C GLN A 221 -27.42 7.67 10.15
N ASP A 222 -26.22 8.15 10.53
CA ASP A 222 -25.65 7.90 11.85
C ASP A 222 -26.24 8.83 12.91
N GLU A 223 -27.04 8.27 13.82
CA GLU A 223 -27.67 9.03 14.91
C GLU A 223 -26.64 9.49 15.96
N GLU A 224 -25.55 8.74 16.14
CA GLU A 224 -24.47 9.11 17.05
C GLU A 224 -23.76 10.37 16.57
N LEU A 225 -23.51 10.49 15.25
CA LEU A 225 -22.93 11.70 14.66
C LEU A 225 -23.81 12.94 14.94
N LYS A 226 -25.15 12.79 14.83
CA LYS A 226 -26.08 13.88 15.15
C LYS A 226 -25.99 14.29 16.62
N SER A 227 -25.78 13.34 17.52
CA SER A 227 -25.60 13.63 18.94
C SER A 227 -24.27 14.32 19.24
N PHE A 228 -23.19 13.94 18.55
CA PHE A 228 -21.88 14.57 18.73
C PHE A 228 -21.78 16.00 18.23
N GLN A 229 -22.63 16.43 17.32
CA GLN A 229 -22.73 17.85 16.93
C GLN A 229 -23.13 18.76 18.08
N THR A 230 -23.72 18.20 19.14
CA THR A 230 -24.10 18.93 20.37
C THR A 230 -23.10 18.80 21.51
N ILE A 231 -22.09 17.92 21.39
CA ILE A 231 -21.07 17.66 22.41
C ILE A 231 -19.80 18.43 22.07
N THR A 232 -19.35 19.28 23.01
CA THR A 232 -18.27 20.26 22.82
C THR A 232 -16.84 19.72 22.72
N SER A 233 -16.61 18.40 22.78
CA SER A 233 -15.26 17.80 22.76
C SER A 233 -14.70 17.53 21.36
N LEU A 234 -15.58 17.41 20.35
CA LEU A 234 -15.19 17.18 18.96
C LEU A 234 -15.49 18.42 18.11
N ASN A 235 -14.52 18.81 17.27
CA ASN A 235 -14.72 19.91 16.33
C ASN A 235 -15.00 19.32 14.93
N LEU A 236 -16.27 18.95 14.69
CA LEU A 236 -16.72 18.34 13.46
C LEU A 236 -16.97 19.39 12.37
N LYS A 237 -16.40 19.17 11.17
CA LYS A 237 -16.60 20.00 9.97
C LYS A 237 -16.87 19.15 8.77
N GLU A 238 -17.68 19.68 7.85
CA GLU A 238 -17.96 19.05 6.55
C GLU A 238 -16.86 19.37 5.55
N TYR A 239 -16.42 18.35 4.83
CA TYR A 239 -15.47 18.46 3.73
C TYR A 239 -16.10 17.94 2.43
N PRO A 240 -16.09 18.72 1.34
CA PRO A 240 -16.65 18.28 0.07
C PRO A 240 -15.79 17.19 -0.56
N LEU A 241 -16.43 16.13 -1.02
CA LEU A 241 -15.83 15.07 -1.83
C LEU A 241 -15.93 15.40 -3.32
N PRO A 242 -15.06 14.86 -4.18
CA PRO A 242 -15.13 15.05 -5.63
C PRO A 242 -16.46 14.57 -6.25
N SER A 243 -17.16 13.65 -5.61
CA SER A 243 -18.49 13.16 -5.98
C SER A 243 -19.63 14.16 -5.71
N GLY A 244 -19.35 15.29 -5.02
CA GLY A 244 -20.36 16.26 -4.59
C GLY A 244 -21.01 15.93 -3.24
N LYS A 245 -20.62 14.82 -2.59
CA LYS A 245 -21.05 14.49 -1.23
C LYS A 245 -20.20 15.22 -0.21
N TYR A 246 -20.67 15.26 1.04
CA TYR A 246 -19.93 15.86 2.16
C TYR A 246 -19.53 14.78 3.16
N LEU A 247 -18.29 14.87 3.62
CA LEU A 247 -17.71 13.97 4.61
C LEU A 247 -17.50 14.73 5.92
N TRP A 248 -18.08 14.26 7.00
CA TRP A 248 -17.85 14.81 8.34
C TRP A 248 -16.49 14.37 8.86
N CYS A 249 -15.69 15.34 9.27
CA CYS A 249 -14.35 15.14 9.80
C CYS A 249 -14.18 15.84 11.13
N ASP A 250 -13.45 15.20 12.04
CA ASP A 250 -12.98 15.83 13.28
C ASP A 250 -11.73 16.65 13.03
N THR A 251 -11.77 17.91 13.44
CA THR A 251 -10.67 18.87 13.33
C THR A 251 -10.19 19.35 14.70
N SER A 252 -10.52 18.64 15.78
CA SER A 252 -10.09 18.97 17.14
C SER A 252 -8.58 18.84 17.37
N THR A 253 -7.88 18.10 16.47
CA THR A 253 -6.42 17.96 16.48
C THR A 253 -5.80 18.63 15.25
N SER A 254 -4.48 18.75 15.20
CA SER A 254 -3.75 19.27 14.04
C SER A 254 -3.92 18.42 12.76
N LYS A 255 -4.52 17.23 12.85
CA LYS A 255 -4.81 16.34 11.72
C LYS A 255 -6.32 16.24 11.53
N ILE A 256 -6.78 16.46 10.28
CA ILE A 256 -8.17 16.23 9.90
C ILE A 256 -8.41 14.71 9.85
N ARG A 257 -9.41 14.21 10.56
CA ARG A 257 -9.77 12.80 10.62
C ARG A 257 -11.22 12.63 10.21
N SER A 258 -11.49 11.75 9.22
CA SER A 258 -12.86 11.40 8.87
C SER A 258 -13.54 10.72 10.06
N TYR A 259 -14.75 11.17 10.40
CA TYR A 259 -15.58 10.49 11.37
C TYR A 259 -16.03 9.15 10.76
N ILE A 260 -15.79 8.06 11.46
CA ILE A 260 -16.19 6.72 10.99
C ILE A 260 -17.57 6.42 11.61
N ALA A 261 -18.58 6.27 10.76
CA ALA A 261 -19.94 5.93 11.19
C ALA A 261 -19.98 4.58 11.93
N GLN A 262 -20.88 4.43 12.88
CA GLN A 262 -20.98 3.26 13.76
C GLN A 262 -21.05 1.93 12.99
N VAL A 263 -21.69 1.92 11.83
CA VAL A 263 -21.83 0.73 10.96
C VAL A 263 -20.47 0.20 10.46
N PHE A 264 -19.44 1.04 10.39
CA PHE A 264 -18.07 0.67 9.98
C PHE A 264 -17.11 0.49 11.17
N ARG A 265 -17.54 0.73 12.39
CA ARG A 265 -16.78 0.49 13.61
C ARG A 265 -17.02 -0.95 14.08
N LYS A 266 -16.27 -1.89 13.53
CA LYS A 266 -16.28 -3.29 14.02
C LYS A 266 -14.95 -3.61 14.66
#